data_f551bc53c1248dab76ad61ae17039baa
#
_entry.id   f551bc53c1248dab76ad61ae17039baa
#
_cell.length_a   1.000
_cell.length_b   1.000
_cell.length_c   1.000
_cell.angle_alpha   90.00
_cell.angle_beta   90.00
_cell.angle_gamma   90.00
#
_symmetry.space_group_name_H-M   'P 1'
#
loop_
_entity.id
_entity.type
_entity.pdbx_description
1 polymer ?
#
loop_
_entity_poly.entity_id
_entity_poly.type
_entity_poly.pdbx_seq_one_letter_code
_entity_poly.pdbx_strand_id
1 'polypeptide(L)'
;MPDPISWSLSGPYLLTALVAGYLLGSIPFGIVLTRLAGYGDLRKMGSGNIGATNVLRTGRKDLAAATLLLDAGKGAVAVLLAGWLYGPDIALMAAYGSILGHLFPVWLKFRGGKGVATTLGVHIAIAWPMGLACCAVWLATAVATRFSSLAALISLASAPIWAWYLVHDVQLAQFAAIIAVVVWVKHHENIRRLLKGEESKIGQKGKPRA
;
A
#
# COMPACT_ATOMS: atom_id res chain seq x y z
N MET A 1 7.35 13.42 26.96
CA MET A 1 7.43 11.97 26.68
C MET A 1 6.00 11.47 26.63
N PRO A 2 5.59 10.66 25.68
CA PRO A 2 4.29 10.02 25.76
C PRO A 2 4.23 9.18 27.03
N ASP A 3 3.05 9.14 27.66
CA ASP A 3 2.84 8.31 28.84
C ASP A 3 3.18 6.85 28.53
N PRO A 4 3.77 6.11 29.47
CA PRO A 4 4.11 4.72 29.24
C PRO A 4 2.82 3.93 28.94
N ILE A 5 2.81 3.25 27.80
CA ILE A 5 1.70 2.40 27.40
C ILE A 5 1.51 1.31 28.44
N SER A 6 0.34 1.29 29.08
CA SER A 6 -0.03 0.13 29.92
C SER A 6 -0.40 -1.05 29.02
N TRP A 7 0.54 -1.93 28.77
CA TRP A 7 0.35 -3.11 27.89
C TRP A 7 -0.81 -4.02 28.34
N SER A 8 -1.09 -4.10 29.63
CA SER A 8 -2.20 -4.88 30.16
C SER A 8 -3.57 -4.31 29.79
N LEU A 9 -3.68 -2.98 29.69
CA LEU A 9 -4.92 -2.30 29.31
C LEU A 9 -5.01 -2.06 27.81
N SER A 10 -3.91 -1.65 27.18
CA SER A 10 -3.87 -1.25 25.76
C SER A 10 -3.62 -2.42 24.81
N GLY A 11 -2.94 -3.48 25.26
CA GLY A 11 -2.57 -4.64 24.46
C GLY A 11 -3.72 -5.28 23.66
N PRO A 12 -4.87 -5.57 24.29
CA PRO A 12 -6.02 -6.13 23.57
C PRO A 12 -6.55 -5.24 22.45
N TYR A 13 -6.59 -3.91 22.66
CA TYR A 13 -7.03 -2.95 21.63
C TYR A 13 -6.04 -2.84 20.49
N LEU A 14 -4.73 -2.78 20.79
CA LEU A 14 -3.66 -2.77 19.81
C LEU A 14 -3.71 -4.02 18.93
N LEU A 15 -3.83 -5.19 19.56
CA LEU A 15 -3.92 -6.48 18.83
C LEU A 15 -5.19 -6.56 17.99
N THR A 16 -6.33 -6.15 18.52
CA THR A 16 -7.60 -6.14 17.80
C THR A 16 -7.53 -5.24 16.57
N ALA A 17 -6.97 -4.03 16.70
CA ALA A 17 -6.80 -3.10 15.61
C ALA A 17 -5.85 -3.66 14.52
N LEU A 18 -4.74 -4.29 14.94
CA LEU A 18 -3.82 -4.95 14.03
C LEU A 18 -4.52 -6.07 13.23
N VAL A 19 -5.26 -6.94 13.92
CA VAL A 19 -5.96 -8.07 13.29
C VAL A 19 -7.10 -7.60 12.41
N ALA A 20 -7.94 -6.67 12.88
CA ALA A 20 -9.04 -6.11 12.09
C ALA A 20 -8.50 -5.36 10.85
N GLY A 21 -7.47 -4.55 11.02
CA GLY A 21 -6.75 -3.91 9.92
C GLY A 21 -6.20 -4.93 8.92
N TYR A 22 -5.57 -6.01 9.42
CA TYR A 22 -5.04 -7.08 8.58
C TYR A 22 -6.14 -7.76 7.76
N LEU A 23 -7.25 -8.11 8.36
CA LEU A 23 -8.37 -8.75 7.66
C LEU A 23 -8.94 -7.83 6.57
N LEU A 24 -9.19 -6.58 6.88
CA LEU A 24 -9.65 -5.60 5.90
C LEU A 24 -8.62 -5.37 4.79
N GLY A 25 -7.36 -5.18 5.15
CA GLY A 25 -6.24 -5.04 4.22
C GLY A 25 -6.03 -6.23 3.31
N SER A 26 -6.36 -7.44 3.79
CA SER A 26 -6.15 -8.69 3.06
C SER A 26 -7.15 -8.92 1.91
N ILE A 27 -8.18 -8.07 1.76
CA ILE A 27 -9.13 -8.15 0.64
C ILE A 27 -8.40 -7.80 -0.67
N PRO A 28 -8.27 -8.74 -1.63
CA PRO A 28 -7.49 -8.51 -2.85
C PRO A 28 -8.37 -7.92 -3.96
N PHE A 29 -8.72 -6.64 -3.86
CA PHE A 29 -9.70 -6.00 -4.78
C PHE A 29 -9.34 -6.14 -6.26
N GLY A 30 -8.06 -6.08 -6.64
CA GLY A 30 -7.66 -6.30 -8.02
C GLY A 30 -8.06 -7.67 -8.56
N ILE A 31 -7.92 -8.73 -7.76
CA ILE A 31 -8.36 -10.08 -8.16
C ILE A 31 -9.89 -10.17 -8.16
N VAL A 32 -10.54 -9.64 -7.13
CA VAL A 32 -12.02 -9.68 -7.02
C VAL A 32 -12.64 -8.99 -8.23
N LEU A 33 -12.25 -7.76 -8.53
CA LEU A 33 -12.81 -6.98 -9.64
C LEU A 33 -12.53 -7.61 -10.99
N THR A 34 -11.30 -8.10 -11.24
CA THR A 34 -10.98 -8.74 -12.54
C THR A 34 -11.73 -10.06 -12.74
N ARG A 35 -11.93 -10.85 -11.68
CA ARG A 35 -12.75 -12.08 -11.77
C ARG A 35 -14.22 -11.77 -12.04
N LEU A 36 -14.81 -10.82 -11.31
CA LEU A 36 -16.20 -10.40 -11.53
C LEU A 36 -16.43 -9.84 -12.94
N ALA A 37 -15.41 -9.21 -13.52
CA ALA A 37 -15.47 -8.69 -14.89
C ALA A 37 -15.11 -9.73 -15.98
N GLY A 38 -14.93 -11.01 -15.62
CA GLY A 38 -14.69 -12.10 -16.57
C GLY A 38 -13.24 -12.24 -17.08
N TYR A 39 -12.28 -11.49 -16.50
CA TYR A 39 -10.86 -11.57 -16.90
C TYR A 39 -10.07 -12.71 -16.22
N GLY A 40 -10.69 -13.44 -15.29
CA GLY A 40 -10.03 -14.55 -14.58
C GLY A 40 -9.04 -14.08 -13.52
N ASP A 41 -7.97 -14.87 -13.34
CA ASP A 41 -6.98 -14.60 -12.28
C ASP A 41 -5.89 -13.64 -12.72
N LEU A 42 -5.88 -12.43 -12.17
CA LEU A 42 -4.92 -11.37 -12.46
C LEU A 42 -3.44 -11.79 -12.26
N ARG A 43 -3.18 -12.79 -11.41
CA ARG A 43 -1.82 -13.32 -11.16
C ARG A 43 -1.23 -14.05 -12.37
N LYS A 44 -2.06 -14.49 -13.31
CA LYS A 44 -1.65 -15.11 -14.58
C LYS A 44 -1.40 -14.10 -15.68
N MET A 45 -1.55 -12.80 -15.41
CA MET A 45 -1.46 -11.71 -16.38
C MET A 45 -0.31 -10.76 -16.06
N GLY A 46 0.33 -10.25 -17.09
CA GLY A 46 1.33 -9.19 -16.99
C GLY A 46 2.43 -9.47 -15.98
N SER A 47 2.56 -8.62 -14.94
CA SER A 47 3.57 -8.80 -13.88
C SER A 47 3.20 -9.86 -12.85
N GLY A 48 1.97 -10.39 -12.87
CA GLY A 48 1.46 -11.28 -11.83
C GLY A 48 1.11 -10.59 -10.51
N ASN A 49 1.31 -9.28 -10.40
CA ASN A 49 0.92 -8.51 -9.21
C ASN A 49 -0.60 -8.29 -9.19
N ILE A 50 -1.18 -8.18 -7.99
CA ILE A 50 -2.64 -8.02 -7.80
C ILE A 50 -3.11 -6.56 -7.81
N GLY A 51 -2.20 -5.58 -7.93
CA GLY A 51 -2.50 -4.15 -7.83
C GLY A 51 -2.95 -3.49 -9.14
N ALA A 52 -3.43 -2.26 -9.03
CA ALA A 52 -4.03 -1.46 -10.11
C ALA A 52 -3.16 -1.33 -11.38
N THR A 53 -1.83 -1.19 -11.24
CA THR A 53 -0.93 -1.12 -12.40
C THR A 53 -0.96 -2.39 -13.25
N ASN A 54 -1.17 -3.57 -12.64
CA ASN A 54 -1.33 -4.80 -13.40
C ASN A 54 -2.73 -4.92 -14.00
N VAL A 55 -3.76 -4.46 -13.28
CA VAL A 55 -5.12 -4.36 -13.84
C VAL A 55 -5.16 -3.47 -15.07
N LEU A 56 -4.43 -2.34 -15.07
CA LEU A 56 -4.34 -1.45 -16.23
C LEU A 56 -3.83 -2.16 -17.50
N ARG A 57 -3.03 -3.22 -17.37
CA ARG A 57 -2.51 -4.02 -18.50
C ARG A 57 -3.57 -4.88 -19.18
N THR A 58 -4.74 -5.07 -18.57
CA THR A 58 -5.91 -5.71 -19.20
C THR A 58 -6.58 -4.78 -20.21
N GLY A 59 -6.22 -3.48 -20.23
CA GLY A 59 -6.86 -2.44 -21.02
C GLY A 59 -8.05 -1.76 -20.32
N ARG A 60 -8.53 -2.30 -19.19
CA ARG A 60 -9.68 -1.77 -18.42
C ARG A 60 -9.20 -0.71 -17.42
N LYS A 61 -9.28 0.55 -17.84
CA LYS A 61 -8.91 1.70 -17.00
C LYS A 61 -9.86 1.90 -15.82
N ASP A 62 -11.13 1.61 -15.99
CA ASP A 62 -12.17 1.65 -14.97
C ASP A 62 -11.89 0.66 -13.82
N LEU A 63 -11.56 -0.60 -14.15
CA LEU A 63 -11.20 -1.60 -13.14
C LEU A 63 -9.88 -1.25 -12.44
N ALA A 64 -8.92 -0.67 -13.17
CA ALA A 64 -7.66 -0.22 -12.58
C ALA A 64 -7.89 0.94 -11.59
N ALA A 65 -8.73 1.91 -11.94
CA ALA A 65 -9.12 3.01 -11.06
C ALA A 65 -9.88 2.49 -9.83
N ALA A 66 -10.87 1.62 -10.02
CA ALA A 66 -11.59 0.99 -8.91
C ALA A 66 -10.66 0.20 -7.98
N THR A 67 -9.71 -0.57 -8.54
CA THR A 67 -8.71 -1.30 -7.74
C THR A 67 -7.85 -0.34 -6.93
N LEU A 68 -7.39 0.77 -7.53
CA LEU A 68 -6.59 1.78 -6.85
C LEU A 68 -7.35 2.40 -5.67
N LEU A 69 -8.60 2.82 -5.92
CA LEU A 69 -9.44 3.46 -4.90
C LEU A 69 -9.79 2.50 -3.76
N LEU A 70 -10.15 1.26 -4.06
CA LEU A 70 -10.51 0.27 -3.04
C LEU A 70 -9.28 -0.22 -2.26
N ASP A 71 -8.12 -0.41 -2.90
CA ASP A 71 -6.90 -0.80 -2.21
C ASP A 71 -6.35 0.34 -1.33
N ALA A 72 -6.51 1.61 -1.72
CA ALA A 72 -6.20 2.76 -0.87
C ALA A 72 -7.26 2.92 0.24
N GLY A 73 -8.52 2.82 -0.13
CA GLY A 73 -9.67 3.01 0.77
C GLY A 73 -9.71 2.01 1.92
N LYS A 74 -9.39 0.72 1.67
CA LYS A 74 -9.38 -0.28 2.76
C LYS A 74 -8.40 0.06 3.88
N GLY A 75 -7.21 0.60 3.53
CA GLY A 75 -6.24 1.06 4.51
C GLY A 75 -6.70 2.34 5.23
N ALA A 76 -7.22 3.30 4.47
CA ALA A 76 -7.75 4.55 5.02
C ALA A 76 -8.92 4.29 5.99
N VAL A 77 -9.86 3.43 5.63
CA VAL A 77 -11.01 3.07 6.49
C VAL A 77 -10.54 2.41 7.79
N ALA A 78 -9.59 1.47 7.73
CA ALA A 78 -9.05 0.83 8.92
C ALA A 78 -8.47 1.85 9.91
N VAL A 79 -7.67 2.80 9.39
CA VAL A 79 -7.03 3.86 10.17
C VAL A 79 -8.05 4.83 10.76
N LEU A 80 -8.98 5.33 9.94
CA LEU A 80 -9.97 6.32 10.37
C LEU A 80 -10.91 5.75 11.43
N LEU A 81 -11.38 4.51 11.26
CA LEU A 81 -12.24 3.85 12.25
C LEU A 81 -11.50 3.62 13.57
N ALA A 82 -10.28 3.09 13.51
CA ALA A 82 -9.48 2.83 14.69
C ALA A 82 -9.12 4.13 15.43
N GLY A 83 -8.74 5.17 14.68
CA GLY A 83 -8.39 6.48 15.23
C GLY A 83 -9.58 7.19 15.86
N TRP A 84 -10.74 7.12 15.22
CA TRP A 84 -11.97 7.70 15.76
C TRP A 84 -12.45 7.01 17.06
N LEU A 85 -12.32 5.68 17.12
CA LEU A 85 -12.79 4.92 18.28
C LEU A 85 -11.81 4.94 19.46
N TYR A 86 -10.50 4.91 19.20
CA TYR A 86 -9.50 4.58 20.21
C TYR A 86 -8.22 5.44 20.16
N GLY A 87 -8.16 6.42 19.25
CA GLY A 87 -7.03 7.34 19.16
C GLY A 87 -5.87 6.91 18.26
N PRO A 88 -4.80 7.74 18.17
CA PRO A 88 -3.77 7.65 17.14
C PRO A 88 -2.92 6.39 17.23
N ASP A 89 -2.57 5.89 18.42
CA ASP A 89 -1.76 4.69 18.58
C ASP A 89 -2.46 3.44 18.03
N ILE A 90 -3.77 3.36 18.28
CA ILE A 90 -4.61 2.26 17.77
C ILE A 90 -4.77 2.38 16.26
N ALA A 91 -4.88 3.62 15.73
CA ALA A 91 -4.87 3.88 14.29
C ALA A 91 -3.59 3.39 13.59
N LEU A 92 -2.42 3.61 14.22
CA LEU A 92 -1.14 3.10 13.70
C LEU A 92 -1.10 1.57 13.65
N MET A 93 -1.66 0.88 14.65
CA MET A 93 -1.72 -0.58 14.63
C MET A 93 -2.66 -1.08 13.53
N ALA A 94 -3.80 -0.44 13.31
CA ALA A 94 -4.67 -0.73 12.18
C ALA A 94 -3.99 -0.47 10.82
N ALA A 95 -3.14 0.57 10.75
CA ALA A 95 -2.33 0.88 9.58
C ALA A 95 -1.34 -0.23 9.27
N TYR A 96 -0.54 -0.67 10.27
CA TYR A 96 0.34 -1.83 10.12
C TYR A 96 -0.43 -3.07 9.65
N GLY A 97 -1.55 -3.38 10.32
CA GLY A 97 -2.40 -4.49 9.96
C GLY A 97 -2.84 -4.44 8.50
N SER A 98 -3.41 -3.31 8.06
CA SER A 98 -3.96 -3.18 6.71
C SER A 98 -2.89 -3.30 5.60
N ILE A 99 -1.70 -2.75 5.83
CA ILE A 99 -0.58 -2.87 4.89
C ILE A 99 -0.07 -4.31 4.86
N LEU A 100 0.16 -4.94 6.02
CA LEU A 100 0.59 -6.35 6.10
C LEU A 100 -0.45 -7.28 5.48
N GLY A 101 -1.75 -7.04 5.70
CA GLY A 101 -2.83 -7.78 5.07
C GLY A 101 -2.79 -7.72 3.55
N HIS A 102 -2.53 -6.54 2.98
CA HIS A 102 -2.38 -6.40 1.53
C HIS A 102 -1.12 -7.09 0.99
N LEU A 103 -0.01 -7.02 1.72
CA LEU A 103 1.28 -7.62 1.33
C LEU A 103 1.28 -9.14 1.44
N PHE A 104 0.60 -9.67 2.47
CA PHE A 104 0.65 -11.08 2.87
C PHE A 104 -0.76 -11.63 3.19
N PRO A 105 -1.75 -11.53 2.28
CA PRO A 105 -3.11 -11.99 2.56
C PRO A 105 -3.18 -13.50 2.73
N VAL A 106 -3.79 -13.97 3.82
CA VAL A 106 -3.91 -15.39 4.14
C VAL A 106 -4.63 -16.17 3.03
N TRP A 107 -5.67 -15.57 2.43
CA TRP A 107 -6.44 -16.18 1.34
C TRP A 107 -5.64 -16.47 0.07
N LEU A 108 -4.52 -15.78 -0.10
CA LEU A 108 -3.61 -15.94 -1.24
C LEU A 108 -2.31 -16.64 -0.86
N LYS A 109 -2.32 -17.44 0.22
CA LYS A 109 -1.13 -18.13 0.75
C LYS A 109 0.04 -17.15 0.96
N PHE A 110 -0.26 -15.99 1.53
CA PHE A 110 0.67 -14.89 1.83
C PHE A 110 1.39 -14.27 0.60
N ARG A 111 0.85 -14.49 -0.61
CA ARG A 111 1.35 -13.93 -1.88
C ARG A 111 0.47 -12.78 -2.35
N GLY A 112 0.56 -11.66 -1.66
CA GLY A 112 -0.21 -10.45 -1.94
C GLY A 112 0.44 -9.46 -2.92
N GLY A 113 -0.03 -8.22 -2.84
CA GLY A 113 0.47 -7.11 -3.64
C GLY A 113 1.76 -6.48 -3.09
N LYS A 114 2.04 -5.26 -3.52
CA LYS A 114 3.22 -4.49 -3.13
C LYS A 114 2.92 -3.36 -2.14
N GLY A 115 1.67 -3.16 -1.79
CA GLY A 115 1.25 -2.25 -0.73
C GLY A 115 1.17 -0.78 -1.08
N VAL A 116 1.54 -0.34 -2.28
CA VAL A 116 1.69 1.09 -2.62
C VAL A 116 0.38 1.87 -2.43
N ALA A 117 -0.71 1.44 -3.06
CA ALA A 117 -2.00 2.11 -2.95
C ALA A 117 -2.51 2.12 -1.50
N THR A 118 -2.43 0.98 -0.82
CA THR A 118 -2.85 0.85 0.59
C THR A 118 -2.02 1.76 1.50
N THR A 119 -0.70 1.82 1.31
CA THR A 119 0.19 2.70 2.09
C THR A 119 -0.11 4.17 1.84
N LEU A 120 -0.31 4.58 0.58
CA LEU A 120 -0.68 5.97 0.27
C LEU A 120 -2.05 6.34 0.87
N GLY A 121 -3.04 5.44 0.82
CA GLY A 121 -4.32 5.63 1.48
C GLY A 121 -4.20 5.76 3.00
N VAL A 122 -3.38 4.93 3.62
CA VAL A 122 -3.03 5.01 5.05
C VAL A 122 -2.37 6.34 5.39
N HIS A 123 -1.36 6.77 4.61
CA HIS A 123 -0.67 8.04 4.85
C HIS A 123 -1.62 9.24 4.77
N ILE A 124 -2.54 9.25 3.78
CA ILE A 124 -3.56 10.31 3.67
C ILE A 124 -4.49 10.30 4.89
N ALA A 125 -4.89 9.12 5.35
CA ALA A 125 -5.82 8.99 6.48
C ALA A 125 -5.20 9.36 7.83
N ILE A 126 -3.92 9.04 8.06
CA ILE A 126 -3.21 9.40 9.30
C ILE A 126 -2.82 10.88 9.29
N ALA A 127 -2.22 11.35 8.19
CA ALA A 127 -1.69 12.70 8.06
C ALA A 127 -1.78 13.15 6.59
N TRP A 128 -2.88 13.79 6.21
CA TRP A 128 -3.14 14.17 4.83
C TRP A 128 -2.01 15.00 4.17
N PRO A 129 -1.29 15.92 4.86
CA PRO A 129 -0.20 16.65 4.21
C PRO A 129 0.94 15.72 3.77
N MET A 130 1.34 14.79 4.63
CA MET A 130 2.32 13.76 4.33
C MET A 130 1.85 12.85 3.19
N GLY A 131 0.61 12.37 3.25
CA GLY A 131 0.03 11.51 2.23
C GLY A 131 -0.03 12.17 0.86
N LEU A 132 -0.45 13.44 0.79
CA LEU A 132 -0.46 14.21 -0.46
C LEU A 132 0.94 14.47 -1.01
N ALA A 133 1.93 14.77 -0.15
CA ALA A 133 3.32 14.92 -0.57
C ALA A 133 3.85 13.61 -1.18
N CYS A 134 3.59 12.47 -0.56
CA CYS A 134 3.92 11.16 -1.12
C CYS A 134 3.24 10.90 -2.46
N CYS A 135 1.96 11.25 -2.60
CA CYS A 135 1.23 11.13 -3.87
C CYS A 135 1.84 12.03 -4.95
N ALA A 136 2.21 13.26 -4.61
CA ALA A 136 2.87 14.21 -5.54
C ALA A 136 4.23 13.67 -6.01
N VAL A 137 5.06 13.15 -5.10
CA VAL A 137 6.34 12.53 -5.45
C VAL A 137 6.12 11.31 -6.35
N TRP A 138 5.13 10.47 -6.03
CA TRP A 138 4.79 9.31 -6.87
C TRP A 138 4.40 9.76 -8.28
N LEU A 139 3.49 10.73 -8.39
CA LEU A 139 3.00 11.23 -9.67
C LEU A 139 4.12 11.88 -10.49
N ALA A 140 4.92 12.76 -9.90
CA ALA A 140 6.05 13.41 -10.56
C ALA A 140 7.05 12.37 -11.12
N THR A 141 7.42 11.38 -10.29
CA THR A 141 8.33 10.31 -10.73
C THR A 141 7.69 9.44 -11.82
N ALA A 142 6.40 9.11 -11.71
CA ALA A 142 5.70 8.30 -12.68
C ALA A 142 5.57 9.01 -14.04
N VAL A 143 5.33 10.33 -14.04
CA VAL A 143 5.27 11.15 -15.26
C VAL A 143 6.65 11.25 -15.91
N ALA A 144 7.69 11.54 -15.12
CA ALA A 144 9.05 11.72 -15.63
C ALA A 144 9.65 10.42 -16.20
N THR A 145 9.42 9.29 -15.52
CA THR A 145 10.12 8.04 -15.85
C THR A 145 9.25 6.98 -16.51
N ARG A 146 7.94 7.05 -16.30
CA ARG A 146 6.93 6.06 -16.67
C ARG A 146 7.09 4.71 -15.95
N PHE A 147 7.91 4.61 -14.90
CA PHE A 147 8.04 3.41 -14.07
C PHE A 147 7.25 3.53 -12.77
N SER A 148 6.12 2.81 -12.66
CA SER A 148 5.29 2.78 -11.43
C SER A 148 6.06 2.25 -10.22
N SER A 149 6.96 1.30 -10.42
CA SER A 149 7.79 0.73 -9.35
C SER A 149 8.82 1.74 -8.82
N LEU A 150 9.50 2.48 -9.71
CA LEU A 150 10.44 3.52 -9.30
C LEU A 150 9.71 4.65 -8.56
N ALA A 151 8.55 5.06 -9.07
CA ALA A 151 7.71 6.05 -8.42
C ALA A 151 7.31 5.62 -7.00
N ALA A 152 6.93 4.36 -6.82
CA ALA A 152 6.60 3.81 -5.50
C ALA A 152 7.81 3.81 -4.55
N LEU A 153 8.97 3.38 -5.02
CA LEU A 153 10.20 3.34 -4.21
C LEU A 153 10.62 4.73 -3.73
N ILE A 154 10.64 5.73 -4.62
CA ILE A 154 11.03 7.10 -4.28
C ILE A 154 9.98 7.74 -3.37
N SER A 155 8.69 7.61 -3.71
CA SER A 155 7.60 8.17 -2.92
C SER A 155 7.62 7.67 -1.47
N LEU A 156 7.72 6.35 -1.27
CA LEU A 156 7.66 5.80 0.08
C LEU A 156 8.99 5.98 0.85
N ALA A 157 10.13 6.05 0.17
CA ALA A 157 11.38 6.43 0.80
C ALA A 157 11.38 7.89 1.29
N SER A 158 10.61 8.78 0.64
CA SER A 158 10.45 10.17 1.07
C SER A 158 9.45 10.34 2.22
N ALA A 159 8.61 9.35 2.51
CA ALA A 159 7.54 9.45 3.50
C ALA A 159 8.03 9.82 4.92
N PRO A 160 9.11 9.24 5.46
CA PRO A 160 9.63 9.64 6.77
C PRO A 160 10.04 11.12 6.82
N ILE A 161 10.56 11.65 5.71
CA ILE A 161 10.96 13.05 5.59
C ILE A 161 9.72 13.95 5.70
N TRP A 162 8.66 13.62 4.98
CA TRP A 162 7.40 14.37 5.03
C TRP A 162 6.71 14.27 6.39
N ALA A 163 6.77 13.10 7.06
CA ALA A 163 6.28 12.95 8.43
C ALA A 163 7.00 13.89 9.40
N TRP A 164 8.32 13.99 9.28
CA TRP A 164 9.13 14.87 10.10
C TRP A 164 8.86 16.35 9.80
N TYR A 165 8.91 16.76 8.54
CA TYR A 165 8.83 18.19 8.17
C TYR A 165 7.43 18.77 8.18
N LEU A 166 6.39 17.99 7.84
CA LEU A 166 5.03 18.50 7.71
C LEU A 166 4.14 18.18 8.91
N VAL A 167 4.45 17.11 9.64
CA VAL A 167 3.61 16.64 10.76
C VAL A 167 4.32 16.83 12.10
N HIS A 168 5.67 16.86 12.09
CA HIS A 168 6.52 16.96 13.28
C HIS A 168 6.32 15.80 14.27
N ASP A 169 6.01 14.61 13.74
CA ASP A 169 5.72 13.40 14.51
C ASP A 169 6.80 12.33 14.27
N VAL A 170 7.57 12.03 15.32
CA VAL A 170 8.65 11.03 15.29
C VAL A 170 8.09 9.61 15.13
N GLN A 171 6.99 9.30 15.81
CA GLN A 171 6.37 7.97 15.75
C GLN A 171 5.87 7.68 14.33
N LEU A 172 5.24 8.67 13.69
CA LEU A 172 4.81 8.57 12.30
C LEU A 172 6.00 8.45 11.34
N ALA A 173 7.10 9.17 11.57
CA ALA A 173 8.31 9.06 10.77
C ALA A 173 8.93 7.65 10.88
N GLN A 174 8.97 7.08 12.09
CA GLN A 174 9.41 5.70 12.31
C GLN A 174 8.50 4.67 11.62
N PHE A 175 7.17 4.84 11.75
CA PHE A 175 6.20 4.02 11.03
C PHE A 175 6.46 4.05 9.53
N ALA A 176 6.58 5.25 8.95
CA ALA A 176 6.81 5.43 7.52
C ALA A 176 8.13 4.79 7.06
N ALA A 177 9.20 4.91 7.85
CA ALA A 177 10.49 4.29 7.57
C ALA A 177 10.40 2.76 7.54
N ILE A 178 9.75 2.16 8.55
CA ILE A 178 9.54 0.70 8.61
C ILE A 178 8.75 0.22 7.39
N ILE A 179 7.65 0.90 7.07
CA ILE A 179 6.81 0.54 5.92
C ILE A 179 7.57 0.72 4.60
N ALA A 180 8.38 1.78 4.47
CA ALA A 180 9.22 1.96 3.29
C ALA A 180 10.15 0.77 3.08
N VAL A 181 10.84 0.31 4.13
CA VAL A 181 11.73 -0.87 4.06
C VAL A 181 10.95 -2.11 3.63
N VAL A 182 9.80 -2.39 4.26
CA VAL A 182 8.97 -3.57 3.91
C VAL A 182 8.53 -3.52 2.45
N VAL A 183 8.09 -2.35 1.97
CA VAL A 183 7.68 -2.17 0.57
C VAL A 183 8.87 -2.31 -0.38
N TRP A 184 10.05 -1.80 -0.02
CA TRP A 184 11.28 -2.00 -0.81
C TRP A 184 11.62 -3.48 -0.95
N VAL A 185 11.56 -4.24 0.13
CA VAL A 185 11.74 -5.71 0.09
C VAL A 185 10.73 -6.36 -0.86
N LYS A 186 9.45 -5.95 -0.82
CA LYS A 186 8.42 -6.45 -1.75
C LYS A 186 8.64 -6.04 -3.20
N HIS A 187 9.49 -5.04 -3.46
CA HIS A 187 9.87 -4.59 -4.80
C HIS A 187 11.20 -5.17 -5.30
N HIS A 188 11.82 -6.13 -4.62
CA HIS A 188 13.14 -6.68 -4.98
C HIS A 188 13.24 -7.10 -6.47
N GLU A 189 12.21 -7.77 -7.01
CA GLU A 189 12.18 -8.12 -8.44
C GLU A 189 12.10 -6.90 -9.37
N ASN A 190 11.36 -5.84 -8.95
CA ASN A 190 11.29 -4.61 -9.73
C ASN A 190 12.62 -3.87 -9.71
N ILE A 191 13.27 -3.80 -8.54
CA ILE A 191 14.60 -3.20 -8.39
C ILE A 191 15.58 -3.91 -9.32
N ARG A 192 15.57 -5.25 -9.32
CA ARG A 192 16.42 -6.04 -10.25
C ARG A 192 16.15 -5.71 -11.72
N ARG A 193 14.85 -5.59 -12.12
CA ARG A 193 14.51 -5.22 -13.51
C ARG A 193 14.85 -3.78 -13.83
N LEU A 194 14.69 -2.85 -12.90
CA LEU A 194 15.10 -1.45 -13.08
C LEU A 194 16.60 -1.33 -13.33
N LEU A 195 17.42 -2.03 -12.54
CA LEU A 195 18.88 -2.04 -12.70
C LEU A 195 19.34 -2.66 -14.01
N LYS A 196 18.56 -3.61 -14.57
CA LYS A 196 18.83 -4.25 -15.85
C LYS A 196 18.20 -3.53 -17.05
N GLY A 197 17.42 -2.46 -16.84
CA GLY A 197 16.66 -1.81 -17.92
C GLY A 197 15.49 -2.63 -18.46
N GLU A 198 15.05 -3.67 -17.73
CA GLU A 198 14.00 -4.62 -18.14
C GLU A 198 12.61 -4.28 -17.51
N GLU A 199 12.51 -3.22 -16.70
CA GLU A 199 11.25 -2.89 -16.06
C GLU A 199 10.24 -2.33 -17.06
N SER A 200 8.99 -2.81 -16.98
CA SER A 200 7.94 -2.39 -17.90
C SER A 200 7.38 -1.01 -17.54
N LYS A 201 7.19 -0.17 -18.55
CA LYS A 201 6.62 1.17 -18.40
C LYS A 201 5.10 1.12 -18.20
N ILE A 202 4.56 2.15 -17.55
CA ILE A 202 3.12 2.35 -17.39
C ILE A 202 2.47 2.42 -18.80
N GLY A 203 1.34 1.72 -18.97
CA GLY A 203 0.58 1.70 -20.22
C GLY A 203 1.06 0.65 -21.25
N GLN A 204 2.17 -0.06 -21.01
CA GLN A 204 2.54 -1.20 -21.86
C GLN A 204 1.59 -2.37 -21.60
N LYS A 205 1.03 -2.95 -22.68
CA LYS A 205 0.21 -4.16 -22.62
C LYS A 205 1.03 -5.33 -22.03
N GLY A 206 0.46 -6.05 -21.09
CA GLY A 206 1.09 -7.23 -20.51
C GLY A 206 1.07 -8.39 -21.49
N LYS A 207 2.22 -9.08 -21.65
CA LYS A 207 2.24 -10.38 -22.32
C LYS A 207 1.62 -11.43 -21.39
N PRO A 208 0.88 -12.44 -21.91
CA PRO A 208 0.48 -13.59 -21.09
C PRO A 208 1.73 -14.23 -20.49
N ARG A 209 1.63 -14.66 -19.23
CA ARG A 209 2.68 -15.51 -18.63
C ARG A 209 2.46 -16.93 -19.14
N ALA A 210 3.49 -17.52 -19.70
CA ALA A 210 3.53 -18.93 -20.01
C ALA A 210 3.38 -19.78 -18.75
#